data_f230e1bf5d1f1b0da86ff5cf9d0362ff
#
_entry.id   f230e1bf5d1f1b0da86ff5cf9d0362ff
#
_cell.length_a   1.000
_cell.length_b   1.000
_cell.length_c   1.000
_cell.angle_alpha   90.00
_cell.angle_beta   90.00
_cell.angle_gamma   90.00
#
_symmetry.space_group_name_H-M   'P 1'
#
loop_
_entity.id
_entity.type
_entity.pdbx_description
1 polymer ?
#
loop_
_entity_poly.entity_id
_entity_poly.type
_entity_poly.pdbx_seq_one_letter_code
_entity_poly.pdbx_strand_id
1 'polypeptide(L)'
;LLARTYLYMENFDEAYSYAQKALADANITSLTTTAAEYKALYNTTGSNKESLFYLAINAKDNFSANSNGTLWSTYGYLPSPKLRKMYGANDCRTAIFNYSTTNGVEFFKGGKFSDFQSGNAANATNYLVNASEMFLIEAEAKLRSANPDLAAAKAALLVVAKRNADIHTVND
;
A
#
# COMPACT_ATOMS: atom_id res chain seq x y z
N LEU A 1 2.59 10.56 -9.96
CA LEU A 1 3.97 10.42 -10.45
C LEU A 1 4.82 11.67 -10.16
N LEU A 2 4.34 12.88 -10.48
CA LEU A 2 5.11 14.13 -10.26
C LEU A 2 5.56 14.30 -8.81
N ALA A 3 4.69 14.03 -7.82
CA ALA A 3 5.07 14.10 -6.42
C ALA A 3 6.30 13.24 -6.09
N ARG A 4 6.33 11.99 -6.58
CA ARG A 4 7.47 11.08 -6.42
C ARG A 4 8.72 11.61 -7.13
N THR A 5 8.56 12.13 -8.34
CA THR A 5 9.69 12.72 -9.11
C THR A 5 10.31 13.89 -8.36
N TYR A 6 9.51 14.85 -7.91
CA TYR A 6 10.00 15.99 -7.15
C TYR A 6 10.62 15.61 -5.81
N LEU A 7 10.10 14.59 -5.13
CA LEU A 7 10.72 14.08 -3.91
C LEU A 7 12.15 13.57 -4.17
N TYR A 8 12.34 12.77 -5.25
CA TYR A 8 13.68 12.29 -5.63
C TYR A 8 14.62 13.40 -6.13
N MET A 9 14.06 14.49 -6.65
CA MET A 9 14.82 15.69 -7.00
C MET A 9 15.13 16.59 -5.80
N GLU A 10 14.68 16.19 -4.59
CA GLU A 10 14.76 16.97 -3.34
C GLU A 10 14.06 18.34 -3.42
N ASN A 11 13.14 18.51 -4.36
CA ASN A 11 12.25 19.66 -4.43
C ASN A 11 11.01 19.40 -3.57
N PHE A 12 11.16 19.60 -2.27
CA PHE A 12 10.16 19.19 -1.27
C PHE A 12 8.87 19.99 -1.35
N ASP A 13 8.92 21.27 -1.69
CA ASP A 13 7.72 22.10 -1.79
C ASP A 13 6.83 21.64 -2.95
N GLU A 14 7.42 21.35 -4.11
CA GLU A 14 6.68 20.79 -5.24
C GLU A 14 6.22 19.35 -4.97
N ALA A 15 7.05 18.53 -4.32
CA ALA A 15 6.66 17.18 -3.92
C ALA A 15 5.41 17.20 -3.05
N TYR A 16 5.36 18.08 -2.05
CA TYR A 16 4.20 18.28 -1.18
C TYR A 16 2.98 18.75 -1.98
N SER A 17 3.14 19.80 -2.79
CA SER A 17 2.06 20.37 -3.60
C SER A 17 1.40 19.33 -4.52
N TYR A 18 2.21 18.54 -5.24
CA TYR A 18 1.69 17.50 -6.13
C TYR A 18 1.11 16.30 -5.38
N ALA A 19 1.60 15.98 -4.17
CA ALA A 19 0.99 14.94 -3.35
C ALA A 19 -0.42 15.36 -2.88
N GLN A 20 -0.55 16.59 -2.37
CA GLN A 20 -1.85 17.15 -2.00
C GLN A 20 -2.82 17.21 -3.17
N LYS A 21 -2.34 17.68 -4.34
CA LYS A 21 -3.15 17.74 -5.54
C LYS A 21 -3.65 16.36 -5.95
N ALA A 22 -2.81 15.34 -5.91
CA ALA A 22 -3.19 13.98 -6.27
C ALA A 22 -4.27 13.41 -5.32
N LEU A 23 -4.17 13.68 -4.02
CA LEU A 23 -5.18 13.28 -3.04
C LEU A 23 -6.50 14.03 -3.22
N ALA A 24 -6.42 15.34 -3.49
CA ALA A 24 -7.60 16.19 -3.72
C ALA A 24 -8.35 15.80 -5.00
N ASP A 25 -7.62 15.61 -6.12
CA ASP A 25 -8.20 15.20 -7.41
C ASP A 25 -8.88 13.83 -7.32
N ALA A 26 -8.36 12.93 -6.46
CA ALA A 26 -8.95 11.63 -6.17
C ALA A 26 -10.01 11.66 -5.06
N ASN A 27 -10.23 12.80 -4.42
CA ASN A 27 -11.13 12.97 -3.27
C ASN A 27 -10.81 12.00 -2.11
N ILE A 28 -9.51 11.80 -1.81
CA ILE A 28 -9.04 10.91 -0.75
C ILE A 28 -8.52 11.74 0.41
N THR A 29 -9.20 11.69 1.54
CA THR A 29 -8.85 12.43 2.77
C THR A 29 -8.39 11.51 3.91
N SER A 30 -8.61 10.20 3.77
CA SER A 30 -8.25 9.20 4.78
C SER A 30 -7.94 7.86 4.11
N LEU A 31 -7.33 6.97 4.88
CA LEU A 31 -7.03 5.60 4.46
C LEU A 31 -7.89 4.60 5.25
N THR A 32 -8.02 3.39 4.70
CA THR A 32 -8.66 2.27 5.41
C THR A 32 -7.88 1.90 6.67
N THR A 33 -8.58 1.66 7.76
CA THR A 33 -8.01 1.30 9.07
C THR A 33 -8.52 -0.02 9.62
N THR A 34 -9.51 -0.64 8.97
CA THR A 34 -10.03 -1.94 9.39
C THR A 34 -9.49 -3.08 8.51
N ALA A 35 -9.34 -4.26 9.09
CA ALA A 35 -8.89 -5.47 8.39
C ALA A 35 -9.78 -5.82 7.18
N ALA A 36 -11.10 -5.70 7.34
CA ALA A 36 -12.06 -6.01 6.28
C ALA A 36 -11.92 -5.05 5.09
N GLU A 37 -11.86 -3.74 5.35
CA GLU A 37 -11.69 -2.74 4.30
C GLU A 37 -10.32 -2.86 3.62
N TYR A 38 -9.24 -3.09 4.40
CA TYR A 38 -7.91 -3.25 3.83
C TYR A 38 -7.82 -4.46 2.91
N LYS A 39 -8.41 -5.59 3.31
CA LYS A 39 -8.53 -6.78 2.45
C LYS A 39 -9.33 -6.48 1.19
N ALA A 40 -10.41 -5.71 1.29
CA ALA A 40 -11.26 -5.34 0.16
C ALA A 40 -10.52 -4.52 -0.90
N LEU A 41 -9.49 -3.73 -0.53
CA LEU A 41 -8.66 -2.99 -1.51
C LEU A 41 -8.02 -3.92 -2.55
N TYR A 42 -7.65 -5.14 -2.13
CA TYR A 42 -6.93 -6.10 -2.97
C TYR A 42 -7.81 -7.27 -3.44
N ASN A 43 -9.09 -7.23 -3.13
CA ASN A 43 -10.08 -8.22 -3.54
C ASN A 43 -10.94 -7.70 -4.70
N THR A 44 -10.33 -6.98 -5.62
CA THR A 44 -11.00 -6.37 -6.78
C THR A 44 -10.09 -6.38 -8.00
N THR A 45 -10.69 -6.49 -9.16
CA THR A 45 -10.02 -6.31 -10.45
C THR A 45 -10.22 -4.87 -10.90
N GLY A 46 -9.16 -4.08 -10.90
CA GLY A 46 -9.21 -2.68 -11.29
C GLY A 46 -8.98 -1.71 -10.13
N SER A 47 -9.62 -0.54 -10.18
CA SER A 47 -9.44 0.49 -9.16
C SER A 47 -10.00 0.08 -7.80
N ASN A 48 -9.34 0.56 -6.75
CA ASN A 48 -9.88 0.55 -5.40
C ASN A 48 -9.91 1.98 -4.84
N LYS A 49 -10.51 2.16 -3.67
CA LYS A 49 -10.72 3.49 -3.07
C LYS A 49 -9.43 4.24 -2.66
N GLU A 50 -8.27 3.60 -2.72
CA GLU A 50 -6.98 4.21 -2.40
C GLU A 50 -6.00 4.20 -3.59
N SER A 51 -6.36 3.62 -4.73
CA SER A 51 -5.48 3.56 -5.88
C SER A 51 -5.52 4.86 -6.68
N LEU A 52 -4.35 5.41 -6.96
CA LEU A 52 -4.17 6.59 -7.80
C LEU A 52 -3.70 6.22 -9.21
N PHE A 53 -2.92 5.14 -9.33
CA PHE A 53 -2.50 4.59 -10.61
C PHE A 53 -2.31 3.09 -10.50
N TYR A 54 -2.88 2.35 -11.43
CA TYR A 54 -2.83 0.90 -11.46
C TYR A 54 -2.84 0.37 -12.89
N LEU A 55 -2.33 -0.85 -13.06
CA LEU A 55 -2.49 -1.63 -14.28
C LEU A 55 -3.59 -2.66 -14.04
N ALA A 56 -4.71 -2.46 -14.70
CA ALA A 56 -5.81 -3.41 -14.66
C ALA A 56 -5.40 -4.69 -15.38
N ILE A 57 -5.52 -5.81 -14.68
CA ILE A 57 -5.23 -7.14 -15.21
C ILE A 57 -6.55 -7.91 -15.27
N ASN A 58 -6.73 -8.71 -16.30
CA ASN A 58 -7.93 -9.54 -16.48
C ASN A 58 -7.58 -10.88 -17.12
N ALA A 59 -8.57 -11.74 -17.30
CA ALA A 59 -8.37 -13.08 -17.83
C ALA A 59 -7.81 -13.14 -19.27
N LYS A 60 -8.05 -12.09 -20.06
CA LYS A 60 -7.57 -12.01 -21.45
C LYS A 60 -6.24 -11.26 -21.58
N ASP A 61 -5.98 -10.36 -20.64
CA ASP A 61 -4.78 -9.50 -20.63
C ASP A 61 -4.11 -9.58 -19.25
N ASN A 62 -3.18 -10.52 -19.14
CA ASN A 62 -2.44 -10.78 -17.90
C ASN A 62 -1.03 -11.31 -18.20
N PHE A 63 -0.18 -11.28 -17.18
CA PHE A 63 1.21 -11.75 -17.29
C PHE A 63 1.35 -13.27 -17.09
N SER A 64 0.24 -14.02 -16.98
CA SER A 64 0.25 -15.46 -16.76
C SER A 64 1.20 -15.89 -15.64
N ALA A 65 2.14 -16.80 -15.93
CA ALA A 65 3.13 -17.29 -14.98
C ALA A 65 4.06 -16.20 -14.41
N ASN A 66 4.20 -15.09 -15.12
CA ASN A 66 5.06 -13.95 -14.71
C ASN A 66 4.30 -12.88 -13.92
N SER A 67 3.03 -13.09 -13.61
CA SER A 67 2.27 -12.15 -12.78
C SER A 67 2.78 -12.16 -11.34
N ASN A 68 2.70 -11.00 -10.68
CA ASN A 68 3.04 -10.91 -9.26
C ASN A 68 2.25 -11.91 -8.40
N GLY A 69 0.97 -12.08 -8.69
CA GLY A 69 0.13 -13.05 -7.98
C GLY A 69 0.61 -14.49 -8.14
N THR A 70 0.99 -14.91 -9.37
CA THR A 70 1.53 -16.25 -9.62
C THR A 70 2.89 -16.44 -8.93
N LEU A 71 3.78 -15.45 -8.98
CA LEU A 71 5.06 -15.51 -8.30
C LEU A 71 4.88 -15.75 -6.78
N TRP A 72 3.92 -15.08 -6.16
CA TRP A 72 3.64 -15.23 -4.74
C TRP A 72 2.91 -16.53 -4.40
N SER A 73 1.90 -16.91 -5.18
CA SER A 73 1.06 -18.08 -4.87
C SER A 73 1.67 -19.41 -5.30
N THR A 74 2.40 -19.45 -6.40
CA THR A 74 2.89 -20.69 -7.02
C THR A 74 4.37 -20.91 -6.78
N TYR A 75 5.18 -19.86 -6.89
CA TYR A 75 6.63 -19.99 -6.75
C TYR A 75 7.15 -19.73 -5.33
N GLY A 76 6.25 -19.53 -4.36
CA GLY A 76 6.59 -19.52 -2.95
C GLY A 76 7.35 -18.26 -2.48
N TYR A 77 7.22 -17.14 -3.17
CA TYR A 77 7.74 -15.87 -2.67
C TYR A 77 7.02 -15.51 -1.37
N LEU A 78 7.78 -15.25 -0.32
CA LEU A 78 7.24 -14.92 1.01
C LEU A 78 7.69 -13.54 1.45
N PRO A 79 6.83 -12.79 2.16
CA PRO A 79 7.30 -11.67 2.94
C PRO A 79 8.38 -12.14 3.92
N SER A 80 9.45 -11.36 4.06
CA SER A 80 10.51 -11.73 4.98
C SER A 80 9.97 -11.88 6.42
N PRO A 81 10.54 -12.79 7.23
CA PRO A 81 10.17 -12.90 8.64
C PRO A 81 10.34 -11.58 9.42
N LYS A 82 11.32 -10.75 9.00
CA LYS A 82 11.52 -9.42 9.57
C LYS A 82 10.32 -8.51 9.28
N LEU A 83 9.85 -8.48 8.03
CA LEU A 83 8.68 -7.66 7.65
C LEU A 83 7.44 -8.08 8.44
N ARG A 84 7.19 -9.39 8.57
CA ARG A 84 6.03 -9.91 9.34
C ARG A 84 6.03 -9.44 10.79
N LYS A 85 7.22 -9.41 11.43
CA LYS A 85 7.38 -8.98 12.83
C LYS A 85 7.22 -7.49 13.04
N MET A 86 7.26 -6.68 11.97
CA MET A 86 7.07 -5.24 12.05
C MET A 86 5.60 -4.82 12.20
N TYR A 87 4.67 -5.73 11.90
CA TYR A 87 3.25 -5.44 12.03
C TYR A 87 2.74 -5.84 13.41
N GLY A 88 2.09 -4.90 14.10
CA GLY A 88 1.39 -5.19 15.36
C GLY A 88 0.16 -6.08 15.16
N ALA A 89 -0.32 -6.67 16.23
CA ALA A 89 -1.49 -7.57 16.18
C ALA A 89 -2.76 -6.88 15.66
N ASN A 90 -2.89 -5.58 15.93
CA ASN A 90 -4.05 -4.77 15.53
C ASN A 90 -3.80 -3.95 14.25
N ASP A 91 -2.78 -4.31 13.48
CA ASP A 91 -2.50 -3.68 12.20
C ASP A 91 -3.38 -4.27 11.10
N CYS A 92 -4.22 -3.45 10.47
CA CYS A 92 -5.15 -3.90 9.44
C CYS A 92 -4.45 -4.50 8.20
N ARG A 93 -3.16 -4.18 7.97
CA ARG A 93 -2.37 -4.71 6.86
C ARG A 93 -2.09 -6.20 6.99
N THR A 94 -2.16 -6.75 8.20
CA THR A 94 -2.02 -8.20 8.42
C THR A 94 -3.13 -9.02 7.78
N ALA A 95 -4.28 -8.40 7.48
CA ALA A 95 -5.43 -9.07 6.87
C ALA A 95 -5.16 -9.67 5.47
N ILE A 96 -4.11 -9.20 4.79
CA ILE A 96 -3.68 -9.74 3.50
C ILE A 96 -2.52 -10.74 3.61
N PHE A 97 -2.00 -11.00 4.82
CA PHE A 97 -0.98 -12.02 5.03
C PHE A 97 -1.66 -13.39 5.20
N ASN A 98 -1.89 -14.06 4.09
CA ASN A 98 -2.54 -15.36 4.08
C ASN A 98 -1.50 -16.48 4.00
N TYR A 99 -1.33 -17.21 5.10
CA TYR A 99 -0.41 -18.34 5.22
C TYR A 99 -1.18 -19.64 5.37
N SER A 100 -0.64 -20.71 4.80
CA SER A 100 -1.08 -22.07 5.07
C SER A 100 0.12 -22.93 5.43
N THR A 101 -0.08 -23.92 6.28
CA THR A 101 0.96 -24.90 6.64
C THR A 101 0.62 -26.24 5.99
N THR A 102 1.56 -26.79 5.25
CA THR A 102 1.47 -28.13 4.67
C THR A 102 2.72 -28.90 5.03
N ASN A 103 2.55 -30.05 5.69
CA ASN A 103 3.67 -30.90 6.15
C ASN A 103 4.71 -30.15 7.01
N GLY A 104 4.24 -29.23 7.86
CA GLY A 104 5.11 -28.43 8.73
C GLY A 104 5.81 -27.25 8.02
N VAL A 105 5.62 -27.07 6.72
CA VAL A 105 6.16 -25.95 5.96
C VAL A 105 5.08 -24.90 5.76
N GLU A 106 5.42 -23.66 6.09
CA GLU A 106 4.51 -22.52 5.92
C GLU A 106 4.62 -21.95 4.51
N PHE A 107 3.48 -21.77 3.86
CA PHE A 107 3.36 -21.18 2.52
C PHE A 107 2.53 -19.90 2.56
N PHE A 108 2.97 -18.89 1.86
CA PHE A 108 2.19 -17.69 1.61
C PHE A 108 1.23 -17.93 0.43
N LYS A 109 -0.08 -17.84 0.69
CA LYS A 109 -1.09 -18.17 -0.32
C LYS A 109 -1.85 -16.97 -0.86
N GLY A 110 -1.35 -15.83 -0.71
CA GLY A 110 -2.06 -14.68 -1.21
C GLY A 110 -1.56 -13.41 -0.58
N GLY A 111 -2.21 -12.33 -0.85
CA GLY A 111 -1.83 -11.04 -0.35
C GLY A 111 -2.21 -9.95 -1.30
N LYS A 112 -1.40 -8.93 -1.32
CA LYS A 112 -1.61 -7.72 -2.12
C LYS A 112 -1.76 -7.98 -3.63
N PHE A 113 -1.16 -9.05 -4.12
CA PHE A 113 -1.12 -9.39 -5.54
C PHE A 113 -1.97 -10.62 -5.90
N SER A 114 -2.86 -11.05 -5.01
CA SER A 114 -3.78 -12.15 -5.29
C SER A 114 -5.12 -11.60 -5.71
N ASP A 115 -5.66 -12.14 -6.79
CA ASP A 115 -7.05 -11.92 -7.13
C ASP A 115 -7.93 -12.85 -6.29
N PHE A 116 -8.44 -12.32 -5.20
CA PHE A 116 -9.32 -13.08 -4.31
C PHE A 116 -10.71 -13.31 -4.88
N GLN A 117 -11.15 -12.50 -5.83
CA GLN A 117 -12.49 -12.64 -6.42
C GLN A 117 -12.55 -13.72 -7.48
N SER A 118 -11.60 -13.73 -8.42
CA SER A 118 -11.58 -14.72 -9.49
C SER A 118 -10.89 -16.03 -9.08
N GLY A 119 -10.19 -16.04 -7.95
CA GLY A 119 -9.38 -17.19 -7.53
C GLY A 119 -8.18 -17.46 -8.44
N ASN A 120 -7.90 -16.56 -9.40
CA ASN A 120 -6.79 -16.68 -10.34
C ASN A 120 -5.72 -15.60 -10.03
N ALA A 121 -4.63 -16.03 -9.43
CA ALA A 121 -3.53 -15.16 -9.06
C ALA A 121 -2.92 -14.38 -10.25
N ALA A 122 -3.02 -14.92 -11.48
CA ALA A 122 -2.52 -14.22 -12.66
C ALA A 122 -3.29 -12.93 -12.98
N ASN A 123 -4.52 -12.79 -12.48
CA ASN A 123 -5.38 -11.63 -12.72
C ASN A 123 -5.23 -10.53 -11.65
N ALA A 124 -4.27 -10.66 -10.74
CA ALA A 124 -4.07 -9.66 -9.69
C ALA A 124 -3.68 -8.30 -10.27
N THR A 125 -4.47 -7.28 -9.98
CA THR A 125 -4.21 -5.89 -10.38
C THR A 125 -2.91 -5.37 -9.77
N ASN A 126 -2.09 -4.72 -10.58
CA ASN A 126 -0.86 -4.09 -10.13
C ASN A 126 -1.08 -2.63 -9.76
N TYR A 127 -1.14 -2.34 -8.47
CA TYR A 127 -1.26 -0.98 -7.94
C TYR A 127 0.13 -0.33 -7.87
N LEU A 128 0.38 0.66 -8.74
CA LEU A 128 1.69 1.31 -8.89
C LEU A 128 1.84 2.55 -8.01
N VAL A 129 0.74 3.28 -7.80
CA VAL A 129 0.70 4.46 -6.91
C VAL A 129 -0.58 4.40 -6.09
N ASN A 130 -0.42 4.47 -4.78
CA ASN A 130 -1.53 4.49 -3.82
C ASN A 130 -1.53 5.78 -3.00
N ALA A 131 -2.68 6.14 -2.46
CA ALA A 131 -2.85 7.31 -1.62
C ALA A 131 -1.94 7.31 -0.39
N SER A 132 -1.65 6.13 0.18
CA SER A 132 -0.71 6.01 1.31
C SER A 132 0.69 6.55 0.99
N GLU A 133 1.14 6.41 -0.25
CA GLU A 133 2.42 6.99 -0.68
C GLU A 133 2.36 8.52 -0.70
N MET A 134 1.25 9.10 -1.11
CA MET A 134 1.10 10.55 -1.13
C MET A 134 1.17 11.14 0.28
N PHE A 135 0.50 10.52 1.26
CA PHE A 135 0.62 10.95 2.67
C PHE A 135 2.05 10.81 3.20
N LEU A 136 2.79 9.77 2.79
CA LEU A 136 4.20 9.63 3.18
C LEU A 136 5.08 10.68 2.50
N ILE A 137 4.82 11.03 1.23
CA ILE A 137 5.51 12.12 0.54
C ILE A 137 5.23 13.46 1.23
N GLU A 138 3.97 13.72 1.62
CA GLU A 138 3.64 14.93 2.40
C GLU A 138 4.42 15.00 3.70
N ALA A 139 4.49 13.89 4.45
CA ALA A 139 5.21 13.84 5.72
C ALA A 139 6.71 14.10 5.53
N GLU A 140 7.35 13.40 4.57
CA GLU A 140 8.77 13.56 4.29
C GLU A 140 9.10 14.96 3.75
N ALA A 141 8.29 15.47 2.83
CA ALA A 141 8.50 16.79 2.24
C ALA A 141 8.40 17.90 3.30
N LYS A 142 7.41 17.82 4.20
CA LYS A 142 7.28 18.79 5.31
C LYS A 142 8.41 18.72 6.31
N LEU A 143 8.98 17.54 6.53
CA LEU A 143 10.12 17.38 7.44
C LEU A 143 11.44 17.88 6.83
N ARG A 144 11.62 17.70 5.49
CA ARG A 144 12.88 17.98 4.81
C ARG A 144 12.92 19.30 4.05
N SER A 145 11.83 20.06 4.01
CA SER A 145 11.79 21.36 3.36
C SER A 145 12.73 22.38 4.06
N ALA A 146 13.02 23.46 3.38
CA ALA A 146 13.85 24.55 3.94
C ALA A 146 13.24 25.17 5.22
N ASN A 147 11.91 25.07 5.36
CA ASN A 147 11.18 25.49 6.55
C ASN A 147 10.37 24.31 7.08
N PRO A 148 10.96 23.41 7.88
CA PRO A 148 10.30 22.20 8.35
C PRO A 148 9.04 22.48 9.17
N ASP A 149 7.95 21.79 8.84
CA ASP A 149 6.71 21.80 9.62
C ASP A 149 6.47 20.41 10.23
N LEU A 150 7.00 20.23 11.44
CA LEU A 150 6.92 18.96 12.15
C LEU A 150 5.47 18.56 12.46
N ALA A 151 4.58 19.54 12.72
CA ALA A 151 3.19 19.26 13.04
C ALA A 151 2.45 18.70 11.81
N ALA A 152 2.64 19.33 10.63
CA ALA A 152 2.07 18.86 9.37
C ALA A 152 2.67 17.50 8.97
N ALA A 153 3.99 17.31 9.14
CA ALA A 153 4.64 16.04 8.86
C ALA A 153 4.07 14.89 9.70
N LYS A 154 3.92 15.11 11.02
CA LYS A 154 3.31 14.13 11.93
C LYS A 154 1.85 13.85 11.59
N ALA A 155 1.07 14.88 11.24
CA ALA A 155 -0.33 14.71 10.85
C ALA A 155 -0.46 13.82 9.61
N ALA A 156 0.34 14.05 8.57
CA ALA A 156 0.34 13.24 7.36
C ALA A 156 0.79 11.79 7.65
N LEU A 157 1.87 11.61 8.41
CA LEU A 157 2.35 10.28 8.81
C LEU A 157 1.32 9.51 9.62
N LEU A 158 0.59 10.20 10.52
CA LEU A 158 -0.44 9.57 11.35
C LEU A 158 -1.59 8.97 10.54
N VAL A 159 -1.93 9.54 9.37
CA VAL A 159 -2.94 8.96 8.49
C VAL A 159 -2.56 7.53 8.09
N VAL A 160 -1.28 7.29 7.79
CA VAL A 160 -0.78 5.96 7.42
C VAL A 160 -0.58 5.07 8.65
N ALA A 161 -0.07 5.64 9.74
CA ALA A 161 0.24 4.90 10.96
C ALA A 161 -1.02 4.34 11.65
N LYS A 162 -2.17 5.00 11.53
CA LYS A 162 -3.48 4.55 12.05
C LYS A 162 -3.99 3.24 11.43
N ARG A 163 -3.33 2.70 10.42
CA ARG A 163 -3.58 1.33 9.96
C ARG A 163 -3.26 0.29 11.03
N ASN A 164 -2.37 0.62 11.96
CA ASN A 164 -2.26 -0.09 13.23
C ASN A 164 -3.13 0.63 14.26
N ALA A 165 -4.19 -0.04 14.73
CA ALA A 165 -5.16 0.54 15.67
C ALA A 165 -4.54 0.93 17.03
N ASP A 166 -3.34 0.43 17.35
CA ASP A 166 -2.62 0.78 18.58
C ASP A 166 -1.90 2.13 18.48
N ILE A 167 -1.81 2.69 17.26
CA ILE A 167 -1.10 3.96 17.03
C ILE A 167 -2.12 5.11 17.00
N HIS A 168 -2.08 5.94 18.03
CA HIS A 168 -2.94 7.12 18.18
C HIS A 168 -2.19 8.43 17.92
N THR A 169 -0.87 8.44 18.10
CA THR A 169 0.01 9.59 17.92
C THR A 169 1.31 9.18 17.24
N VAL A 170 1.97 10.15 16.60
CA VAL A 170 3.35 10.02 16.14
C VAL A 170 4.22 10.87 17.06
N ASN A 171 5.09 10.22 17.80
CA ASN A 171 6.08 10.88 18.66
C ASN A 171 7.35 11.21 17.87
N ASP A 172 8.21 12.05 18.45
CA ASP A 172 9.48 12.47 17.86
C ASP A 172 10.46 11.31 17.72
#